data_84c422471635da83cabefd8de0e46358
#
_entry.id   84c422471635da83cabefd8de0e46358
#
_cell.length_a   1.000
_cell.length_b   1.000
_cell.length_c   1.000
_cell.angle_alpha   90.00
_cell.angle_beta   90.00
_cell.angle_gamma   90.00
#
_symmetry.space_group_name_H-M   'P 1'
#
loop_
_entity.id
_entity.type
_entity.pdbx_description
1 polymer ?
#
loop_
_entity_poly.entity_id
_entity_poly.type
_entity_poly.pdbx_seq_one_letter_code
_entity_poly.pdbx_strand_id
1 'polypeptide(L)'
;PPSDTIATYTRLPKYSLPTTDIPDGLVRIIAALVNDTAKAERESVTLLNTSSQDIDLQGWQLLDSKENKLNLEGVLSAGECKKILVRPTLELSNRGGLITLLNSEGIKIHGVSYTKLQAQHPGWTVVF
;
A
#
# COMPACT_ATOMS: atom_id res chain seq x y z
N PRO A 1 -17.13 -23.83 -9.27
CA PRO A 1 -16.68 -23.38 -8.92
C PRO A 1 -16.71 -22.97 -8.52
N PRO A 2 -16.75 -23.38 -8.74
CA PRO A 2 -16.31 -22.91 -8.28
C PRO A 2 -16.30 -22.29 -7.78
N SER A 3 -16.30 -22.55 -8.04
CA SER A 3 -15.82 -21.90 -7.44
C SER A 3 -15.78 -21.28 -6.83
N ASP A 4 -15.79 -21.57 -6.94
CA ASP A 4 -15.32 -20.90 -6.31
C ASP A 4 -14.98 -20.45 -5.74
N THR A 5 -14.85 -20.69 -5.95
CA THR A 5 -14.13 -20.15 -5.37
C THR A 5 -13.86 -19.50 -4.90
N ILE A 6 -13.90 -19.70 -5.13
CA ILE A 6 -13.32 -18.95 -4.69
C ILE A 6 -13.45 -18.30 -4.34
N ALA A 7 -13.63 -18.47 -4.63
CA ALA A 7 -13.30 -17.68 -4.29
C ALA A 7 -13.49 -16.96 -4.00
N THR A 8 -13.66 -17.14 -4.29
CA THR A 8 -13.39 -16.30 -4.03
C THR A 8 -13.56 -15.55 -3.95
N TYR A 9 -13.72 -15.68 -4.30
CA TYR A 9 -13.50 -14.83 -4.30
C TYR A 9 -13.88 -14.45 -4.65
N THR A 10 -14.20 -14.72 -5.13
CA THR A 10 -14.19 -14.24 -5.57
C THR A 10 -14.71 -13.97 -5.96
N ARG A 11 -15.23 -14.00 -6.32
CA ARG A 11 -15.33 -13.53 -6.77
C ARG A 11 -15.63 -12.80 -7.22
N LEU A 12 -15.87 -12.77 -7.94
CA LEU A 12 -15.70 -11.97 -8.50
C LEU A 12 -16.19 -11.33 -9.02
N PRO A 13 -16.55 -11.03 -9.56
CA PRO A 13 -16.36 -10.32 -10.24
C PRO A 13 -16.55 -9.46 -10.53
N LYS A 14 -16.47 -9.22 -10.73
CA LYS A 14 -16.24 -8.42 -10.99
C LYS A 14 -15.46 -7.64 -11.15
N TYR A 15 -14.96 -7.51 -10.87
CA TYR A 15 -14.00 -6.94 -11.32
C TYR A 15 -13.12 -7.83 -11.60
N SER A 16 -12.86 -7.88 -12.15
CA SER A 16 -12.07 -8.57 -12.51
C SER A 16 -10.90 -8.56 -12.37
N LEU A 17 -10.38 -9.06 -12.20
CA LEU A 17 -9.30 -9.10 -12.06
C LEU A 17 -8.78 -9.75 -12.93
N PRO A 18 -8.56 -9.61 -13.66
CA PRO A 18 -8.01 -10.14 -14.58
C PRO A 18 -6.89 -10.63 -14.40
N THR A 19 -6.43 -10.14 -14.19
CA THR A 19 -5.21 -10.25 -13.94
C THR A 19 -5.02 -11.06 -12.85
N THR A 20 -5.81 -11.84 -12.55
CA THR A 20 -5.61 -12.71 -11.48
C THR A 20 -4.32 -13.43 -11.51
N ASP A 21 -3.69 -13.53 -12.64
CA ASP A 21 -2.44 -14.22 -12.72
C ASP A 21 -1.26 -13.31 -12.48
N ILE A 22 -1.51 -12.02 -12.31
CA ILE A 22 -0.43 -11.06 -12.11
C ILE A 22 -0.25 -10.83 -10.62
N PRO A 23 0.89 -11.18 -10.07
CA PRO A 23 1.10 -11.04 -8.63
C PRO A 23 1.10 -9.61 -8.12
N ASP A 24 1.25 -8.62 -9.00
CA ASP A 24 1.21 -7.22 -8.60
C ASP A 24 -0.02 -6.93 -7.74
N GLY A 25 -1.18 -7.45 -8.11
CA GLY A 25 -2.42 -7.19 -7.38
C GLY A 25 -2.46 -7.77 -5.98
N LEU A 26 -1.45 -8.53 -5.60
CA LEU A 26 -1.37 -9.12 -4.28
C LEU A 26 -0.42 -8.36 -3.35
N VAL A 27 0.15 -7.23 -3.79
CA VAL A 27 0.91 -6.36 -2.91
C VAL A 27 -0.07 -5.43 -2.22
N ARG A 28 0.04 -5.32 -0.90
CA ARG A 28 -0.91 -4.59 -0.07
C ARG A 28 -0.22 -3.55 0.78
N ILE A 29 -0.91 -2.43 1.00
CA ILE A 29 -0.53 -1.47 2.03
C ILE A 29 -1.20 -1.98 3.30
N ILE A 30 -0.41 -2.37 4.30
CA ILE A 30 -0.98 -3.00 5.49
C ILE A 30 -0.91 -2.11 6.72
N ALA A 31 -0.05 -1.10 6.73
CA ALA A 31 0.09 -0.24 7.90
C ALA A 31 0.78 1.06 7.49
N ALA A 32 0.61 2.09 8.32
CA ALA A 32 1.29 3.35 8.11
C ALA A 32 1.46 4.08 9.44
N LEU A 33 2.60 4.73 9.60
CA LEU A 33 2.82 5.68 10.68
C LEU A 33 2.64 7.07 10.06
N VAL A 34 1.49 7.68 10.32
CA VAL A 34 1.08 8.92 9.64
C VAL A 34 1.23 10.15 10.53
N ASN A 35 1.45 9.96 11.83
CA ASN A 35 1.53 11.06 12.78
C ASN A 35 2.67 10.80 13.74
N ASP A 36 3.83 11.39 13.47
CA ASP A 36 4.94 11.37 14.41
C ASP A 36 5.44 12.80 14.54
N THR A 37 4.79 13.56 15.42
CA THR A 37 5.10 14.98 15.57
C THR A 37 6.47 15.21 16.18
N ALA A 38 7.01 14.22 16.88
CA ALA A 38 8.34 14.34 17.47
C ALA A 38 9.43 14.00 16.45
N LYS A 39 9.16 13.06 15.55
CA LYS A 39 10.15 12.61 14.57
C LYS A 39 9.45 12.30 13.25
N ALA A 40 9.06 13.36 12.54
CA ALA A 40 8.33 13.22 11.27
C ALA A 40 9.09 12.35 10.26
N GLU A 41 10.41 12.33 10.36
CA GLU A 41 11.22 11.51 9.45
C GLU A 41 10.94 10.01 9.62
N ARG A 42 10.26 9.59 10.69
CA ARG A 42 9.90 8.18 10.86
C ARG A 42 8.56 7.83 10.23
N GLU A 43 7.83 8.81 9.70
CA GLU A 43 6.56 8.50 9.02
C GLU A 43 6.83 7.52 7.89
N SER A 44 5.97 6.53 7.77
CA SER A 44 6.26 5.40 6.90
C SER A 44 4.99 4.71 6.43
N VAL A 45 5.15 3.94 5.36
CA VAL A 45 4.09 3.06 4.83
C VAL A 45 4.69 1.66 4.74
N THR A 46 3.96 0.66 5.20
CA THR A 46 4.42 -0.73 5.17
C THR A 46 3.67 -1.49 4.10
N LEU A 47 4.42 -2.13 3.22
CA LEU A 47 3.87 -2.98 2.16
C LEU A 47 4.07 -4.44 2.52
N LEU A 48 3.16 -5.29 2.06
CA LEU A 48 3.26 -6.74 2.19
C LEU A 48 3.02 -7.37 0.83
N ASN A 49 3.95 -8.21 0.40
CA ASN A 49 3.77 -9.02 -0.80
C ASN A 49 3.10 -10.33 -0.39
N THR A 50 1.80 -10.45 -0.66
CA THR A 50 1.06 -11.65 -0.28
C THR A 50 1.17 -12.77 -1.32
N SER A 51 1.87 -12.53 -2.43
CA SER A 51 2.01 -13.54 -3.48
C SER A 51 3.16 -14.51 -3.17
N SER A 52 3.24 -15.55 -3.96
CA SER A 52 4.32 -16.53 -3.84
C SER A 52 5.52 -16.18 -4.71
N GLN A 53 5.54 -15.00 -5.33
CA GLN A 53 6.59 -14.59 -6.24
C GLN A 53 7.25 -13.31 -5.75
N ASP A 54 8.54 -13.17 -5.99
CA ASP A 54 9.24 -11.92 -5.71
C ASP A 54 8.79 -10.88 -6.72
N ILE A 55 8.63 -9.64 -6.28
CA ILE A 55 8.16 -8.54 -7.11
C ILE A 55 9.21 -7.44 -7.11
N ASP A 56 9.63 -7.02 -8.31
CA ASP A 56 10.53 -5.89 -8.46
C ASP A 56 9.71 -4.60 -8.41
N LEU A 57 9.94 -3.77 -7.42
CA LEU A 57 9.21 -2.52 -7.23
C LEU A 57 9.76 -1.37 -8.07
N GLN A 58 10.75 -1.63 -8.93
CA GLN A 58 11.30 -0.57 -9.77
C GLN A 58 10.19 0.07 -10.59
N GLY A 59 10.07 1.39 -10.48
CA GLY A 59 9.04 2.12 -11.23
C GLY A 59 7.68 2.19 -10.54
N TRP A 60 7.50 1.48 -9.43
CA TRP A 60 6.28 1.61 -8.65
C TRP A 60 6.30 2.92 -7.88
N GLN A 61 5.13 3.40 -7.46
CA GLN A 61 5.01 4.67 -6.73
C GLN A 61 3.98 4.59 -5.63
N LEU A 62 4.26 5.30 -4.53
CA LEU A 62 3.27 5.59 -3.50
C LEU A 62 2.83 7.04 -3.66
N LEU A 63 1.53 7.28 -3.48
CA LEU A 63 0.95 8.61 -3.57
C LEU A 63 0.24 8.95 -2.26
N ASP A 64 0.33 10.22 -1.85
CA ASP A 64 -0.47 10.74 -0.75
C ASP A 64 -1.76 11.37 -1.29
N SER A 65 -2.56 12.00 -0.40
CA SER A 65 -3.84 12.60 -0.79
C SER A 65 -3.68 13.75 -1.77
N LYS A 66 -2.53 14.39 -1.79
CA LYS A 66 -2.25 15.50 -2.70
C LYS A 66 -1.58 15.02 -3.97
N GLU A 67 -1.45 13.70 -4.12
CA GLU A 67 -0.82 13.07 -5.28
C GLU A 67 0.67 13.39 -5.43
N ASN A 68 1.33 13.72 -4.31
CA ASN A 68 2.78 13.68 -4.30
C ASN A 68 3.20 12.23 -4.50
N LYS A 69 4.31 12.01 -5.21
CA LYS A 69 4.70 10.66 -5.64
C LYS A 69 6.07 10.31 -5.08
N LEU A 70 6.14 9.16 -4.43
CA LEU A 70 7.40 8.59 -3.97
C LEU A 70 7.72 7.38 -4.84
N ASN A 71 8.84 7.44 -5.54
CA ASN A 71 9.29 6.32 -6.38
C ASN A 71 9.83 5.21 -5.52
N LEU A 72 9.48 3.99 -5.87
CA LEU A 72 9.94 2.80 -5.17
C LEU A 72 10.99 2.07 -6.00
N GLU A 73 11.74 1.19 -5.35
CA GLU A 73 12.73 0.38 -6.01
C GLU A 73 13.04 -0.83 -5.14
N GLY A 74 13.78 -1.77 -5.70
CA GLY A 74 14.19 -2.96 -4.99
C GLY A 74 13.17 -4.06 -5.08
N VAL A 75 13.54 -5.24 -4.61
CA VAL A 75 12.72 -6.43 -4.70
C VAL A 75 11.96 -6.62 -3.38
N LEU A 76 10.66 -6.85 -3.49
CA LEU A 76 9.83 -7.23 -2.36
C LEU A 76 9.61 -8.73 -2.48
N SER A 77 10.29 -9.50 -1.64
CA SER A 77 10.25 -10.95 -1.74
C SER A 77 8.88 -11.51 -1.39
N ALA A 78 8.61 -12.73 -1.83
CA ALA A 78 7.36 -13.41 -1.51
C ALA A 78 7.16 -13.43 0.01
N GLY A 79 6.01 -12.94 0.48
CA GLY A 79 5.68 -12.91 1.90
C GLY A 79 6.38 -11.84 2.70
N GLU A 80 7.17 -10.99 2.07
CA GLU A 80 7.95 -9.98 2.79
C GLU A 80 7.12 -8.76 3.13
N CYS A 81 7.35 -8.20 4.34
CA CYS A 81 6.88 -6.87 4.73
C CYS A 81 8.03 -5.90 4.59
N LYS A 82 7.77 -4.73 4.02
CA LYS A 82 8.80 -3.71 3.88
C LYS A 82 8.26 -2.37 4.31
N LYS A 83 8.93 -1.74 5.28
CA LYS A 83 8.57 -0.42 5.76
C LYS A 83 9.33 0.61 4.92
N ILE A 84 8.60 1.55 4.35
CA ILE A 84 9.15 2.57 3.46
C ILE A 84 8.99 3.92 4.13
N LEU A 85 10.11 4.61 4.38
CA LEU A 85 10.05 5.96 4.91
C LEU A 85 9.60 6.90 3.80
N VAL A 86 8.67 7.78 4.11
CA VAL A 86 8.00 8.59 3.08
C VAL A 86 8.36 10.06 3.11
N ARG A 87 8.96 10.55 4.20
CA ARG A 87 9.33 11.96 4.28
C ARG A 87 10.69 12.20 3.64
N PRO A 88 10.92 13.34 3.03
CA PRO A 88 10.01 14.47 2.91
C PRO A 88 9.09 14.41 1.69
N THR A 89 9.14 13.36 0.90
CA THR A 89 8.48 13.29 -0.40
C THR A 89 6.97 13.29 -0.27
N LEU A 90 6.41 12.52 0.68
CA LEU A 90 4.98 12.47 0.90
C LEU A 90 4.60 13.23 2.16
N GLU A 91 3.36 13.71 2.19
CA GLU A 91 2.75 14.33 3.36
C GLU A 91 1.56 13.49 3.78
N LEU A 92 1.73 12.71 4.85
CA LEU A 92 0.64 11.92 5.40
C LEU A 92 -0.03 12.78 6.47
N SER A 93 -1.20 13.32 6.14
CA SER A 93 -1.88 14.27 7.01
C SER A 93 -2.33 13.61 8.32
N ASN A 94 -2.20 14.34 9.44
CA ASN A 94 -2.71 13.90 10.73
C ASN A 94 -4.24 14.00 10.80
N ARG A 95 -4.87 14.57 9.79
CA ARG A 95 -6.31 14.80 9.77
C ARG A 95 -7.06 13.80 8.94
N GLY A 96 -6.37 12.77 8.49
CA GLY A 96 -6.94 11.77 7.60
C GLY A 96 -6.37 11.91 6.21
N GLY A 97 -6.46 10.85 5.43
CA GLY A 97 -5.91 10.89 4.08
C GLY A 97 -6.04 9.58 3.36
N LEU A 98 -5.47 9.57 2.17
CA LEU A 98 -5.43 8.42 1.27
C LEU A 98 -3.98 8.08 0.99
N ILE A 99 -3.71 6.79 0.83
CA ILE A 99 -2.41 6.31 0.38
C ILE A 99 -2.69 5.35 -0.76
N THR A 100 -2.05 5.58 -1.91
CA THR A 100 -2.27 4.80 -3.12
C THR A 100 -0.97 4.18 -3.58
N LEU A 101 -1.03 2.92 -4.01
CA LEU A 101 0.12 2.20 -4.58
C LEU A 101 -0.14 1.98 -6.05
N LEU A 102 0.79 2.44 -6.89
CA LEU A 102 0.75 2.22 -8.35
C LEU A 102 1.89 1.30 -8.74
N ASN A 103 1.66 0.46 -9.75
CA ASN A 103 2.75 -0.35 -10.30
C ASN A 103 3.52 0.45 -11.35
N SER A 104 4.48 -0.20 -12.02
CA SER A 104 5.35 0.48 -12.97
C SER A 104 4.61 0.99 -14.21
N GLU A 105 3.40 0.50 -14.46
CA GLU A 105 2.57 0.97 -15.57
C GLU A 105 1.61 2.05 -15.14
N GLY A 106 1.70 2.51 -13.89
CA GLY A 106 0.80 3.53 -13.37
C GLY A 106 -0.58 3.02 -13.00
N ILE A 107 -0.74 1.70 -12.92
CA ILE A 107 -2.03 1.09 -12.57
C ILE A 107 -2.14 1.01 -11.05
N LYS A 108 -3.31 1.41 -10.53
CA LYS A 108 -3.55 1.33 -9.09
C LYS A 108 -3.63 -0.13 -8.65
N ILE A 109 -2.73 -0.50 -7.76
CA ILE A 109 -2.68 -1.84 -7.21
C ILE A 109 -3.48 -1.93 -5.92
N HIS A 110 -3.36 -0.91 -5.06
CA HIS A 110 -4.05 -0.91 -3.77
C HIS A 110 -4.18 0.53 -3.30
N GLY A 111 -5.21 0.79 -2.54
CA GLY A 111 -5.41 2.10 -1.93
C GLY A 111 -6.07 1.92 -0.58
N VAL A 112 -5.67 2.74 0.39
CA VAL A 112 -6.22 2.71 1.74
C VAL A 112 -6.55 4.13 2.16
N SER A 113 -7.42 4.27 3.14
CA SER A 113 -7.74 5.56 3.72
C SER A 113 -7.68 5.43 5.24
N TYR A 114 -7.40 6.54 5.89
CA TYR A 114 -7.43 6.60 7.35
C TYR A 114 -8.08 7.92 7.76
N THR A 115 -8.63 7.95 8.96
CA THR A 115 -9.36 9.09 9.48
C THR A 115 -8.50 9.87 10.47
N LYS A 116 -8.96 11.08 10.82
CA LYS A 116 -8.31 11.86 11.86
C LYS A 116 -8.28 11.10 13.18
N LEU A 117 -9.35 10.36 13.47
CA LEU A 117 -9.42 9.58 14.71
C LEU A 117 -8.33 8.51 14.74
N GLN A 118 -8.11 7.82 13.62
CA GLN A 118 -7.06 6.81 13.54
C GLN A 118 -5.67 7.41 13.67
N ALA A 119 -5.49 8.65 13.24
CA ALA A 119 -4.19 9.31 13.22
C ALA A 119 -3.93 10.17 14.46
N GLN A 120 -4.80 10.10 15.48
CA GLN A 120 -4.73 11.06 16.58
C GLN A 120 -3.58 10.85 17.55
N HIS A 121 -3.05 9.65 17.65
CA HIS A 121 -1.99 9.35 18.61
C HIS A 121 -0.62 9.41 17.96
N PRO A 122 0.22 10.39 18.34
CA PRO A 122 1.56 10.49 17.75
C PRO A 122 2.37 9.21 18.02
N GLY A 123 3.02 8.71 16.99
CA GLY A 123 3.87 7.52 17.09
C GLY A 123 3.15 6.19 17.01
N TRP A 124 1.82 6.20 16.89
CA TRP A 124 1.07 4.95 16.77
C TRP A 124 0.89 4.59 15.30
N THR A 125 1.00 3.30 15.01
CA THR A 125 0.84 2.80 13.65
C THR A 125 -0.64 2.53 13.38
N VAL A 126 -1.10 2.99 12.22
CA VAL A 126 -2.45 2.68 11.73
C VAL A 126 -2.34 1.38 10.93
N VAL A 127 -3.24 0.45 11.19
CA VAL A 127 -3.27 -0.85 10.50
C VAL A 127 -4.50 -0.88 9.61
N PHE A 128 -4.33 -1.34 8.38
CA PHE A 128 -5.39 -1.40 7.38
C PHE A 128 -5.93 -2.78 7.15
#